data_b236da027557ca6196c74a6bd4590491
#
_entry.id   b236da027557ca6196c74a6bd4590491
#
_cell.length_a   1.000
_cell.length_b   1.000
_cell.length_c   1.000
_cell.angle_alpha   90.00
_cell.angle_beta   90.00
_cell.angle_gamma   90.00
#
_symmetry.space_group_name_H-M   'P 1'
#
loop_
_entity.id
_entity.type
_entity.pdbx_description
1 polymer ?
#
loop_
_entity_poly.entity_id
_entity_poly.type
_entity_poly.pdbx_seq_one_letter_code
_entity_poly.pdbx_strand_id
1 'polypeptide(L)'
;KEGIAMMVEVKDYDRNVQKGEIEKFKNDVKSPVNKDVKCGLMLSMRSGICKRDDFELEVWDGKPVLYVHNWRSNSESIIVAFSFFKMLLSQSQTDLYLQERLSAYKTAAETLKKLWSKRKKALRVFYQAQLKAYEDEATLLGEFLEIATDH
;
A
#
# COMPACT_ATOMS: atom_id res chain seq x y z
N LYS A 1 -20.67 8.19 17.31
CA LYS A 1 -19.73 8.10 16.17
C LYS A 1 -20.00 6.77 15.51
N GLU A 2 -20.62 6.77 14.34
CA GLU A 2 -20.79 5.54 13.57
C GLU A 2 -19.42 5.10 13.06
N GLY A 3 -19.07 3.83 13.29
CA GLY A 3 -17.85 3.21 12.76
C GLY A 3 -17.98 2.99 11.25
N ILE A 4 -16.88 3.00 10.54
CA ILE A 4 -16.82 2.63 9.11
C ILE A 4 -16.68 1.12 9.03
N ALA A 5 -17.68 0.43 8.46
CA ALA A 5 -17.57 -0.99 8.15
C ALA A 5 -16.67 -1.17 6.91
N MET A 6 -15.54 -1.86 7.09
CA MET A 6 -14.55 -2.14 6.06
C MET A 6 -14.32 -3.64 5.95
N MET A 7 -14.26 -4.15 4.72
CA MET A 7 -13.83 -5.51 4.45
C MET A 7 -12.32 -5.53 4.22
N VAL A 8 -11.60 -6.36 4.96
CA VAL A 8 -10.15 -6.52 4.83
C VAL A 8 -9.85 -7.96 4.43
N GLU A 9 -9.12 -8.12 3.34
CA GLU A 9 -8.60 -9.41 2.87
C GLU A 9 -7.08 -9.39 2.96
N VAL A 10 -6.49 -10.35 3.67
CA VAL A 10 -5.05 -10.47 3.85
C VAL A 10 -4.56 -11.73 3.14
N LYS A 11 -3.57 -11.59 2.27
CA LYS A 11 -2.92 -12.68 1.55
C LYS A 11 -1.45 -12.75 1.92
N ASP A 12 -0.99 -13.93 2.32
CA ASP A 12 0.40 -14.20 2.70
C ASP A 12 1.01 -15.24 1.77
N TYR A 13 1.25 -14.85 0.52
CA TYR A 13 1.82 -15.70 -0.53
C TYR A 13 3.23 -15.25 -0.88
N ASP A 14 4.10 -16.22 -1.22
CA ASP A 14 5.45 -15.94 -1.76
C ASP A 14 5.41 -15.45 -3.22
N ARG A 15 4.32 -15.74 -3.92
CA ARG A 15 4.04 -15.28 -5.29
C ARG A 15 2.91 -14.26 -5.29
N ASN A 16 2.82 -13.48 -6.36
CA ASN A 16 1.76 -12.48 -6.50
C ASN A 16 0.36 -13.08 -6.32
N VAL A 17 -0.49 -12.35 -5.60
CA VAL A 17 -1.91 -12.67 -5.46
C VAL A 17 -2.54 -12.75 -6.84
N GLN A 18 -3.20 -13.86 -7.15
CA GLN A 18 -3.70 -14.16 -8.48
C GLN A 18 -5.05 -13.46 -8.75
N LYS A 19 -5.39 -13.32 -10.04
CA LYS A 19 -6.64 -12.67 -10.47
C LYS A 19 -7.89 -13.28 -9.84
N GLY A 20 -7.92 -14.61 -9.66
CA GLY A 20 -9.06 -15.30 -9.03
C GLY A 20 -9.36 -14.82 -7.61
N GLU A 21 -8.31 -14.53 -6.82
CA GLU A 21 -8.47 -14.00 -5.47
C GLU A 21 -9.02 -12.56 -5.48
N ILE A 22 -8.59 -11.75 -6.47
CA ILE A 22 -9.10 -10.38 -6.65
C ILE A 22 -10.59 -10.41 -7.00
N GLU A 23 -11.00 -11.28 -7.93
CA GLU A 23 -12.40 -11.41 -8.34
C GLU A 23 -13.28 -11.96 -7.20
N LYS A 24 -12.77 -12.91 -6.40
CA LYS A 24 -13.46 -13.38 -5.20
C LYS A 24 -13.70 -12.21 -4.24
N PHE A 25 -12.65 -11.49 -3.88
CA PHE A 25 -12.76 -10.34 -2.98
C PHE A 25 -13.72 -9.27 -3.50
N LYS A 26 -13.69 -9.02 -4.81
CA LYS A 26 -14.63 -8.12 -5.49
C LYS A 26 -16.07 -8.54 -5.32
N ASN A 27 -16.35 -9.84 -5.52
CA ASN A 27 -17.69 -10.39 -5.35
C ASN A 27 -18.14 -10.30 -3.89
N ASP A 28 -17.25 -10.55 -2.93
CA ASP A 28 -17.54 -10.44 -1.51
C ASP A 28 -17.88 -8.99 -1.11
N VAL A 29 -17.11 -7.99 -1.60
CA VAL A 29 -17.38 -6.55 -1.34
C VAL A 29 -18.72 -6.12 -1.94
N LYS A 30 -19.10 -6.66 -3.11
CA LYS A 30 -20.36 -6.34 -3.81
C LYS A 30 -21.55 -7.12 -3.28
N SER A 31 -21.32 -8.19 -2.56
CA SER A 31 -22.38 -9.10 -2.11
C SER A 31 -23.48 -8.35 -1.31
N PRO A 32 -24.75 -8.63 -1.59
CA PRO A 32 -25.87 -8.07 -0.82
C PRO A 32 -25.80 -8.41 0.68
N VAL A 33 -25.16 -9.53 1.05
CA VAL A 33 -24.92 -9.90 2.46
C VAL A 33 -24.01 -8.88 3.14
N ASN A 34 -23.11 -8.25 2.39
CA ASN A 34 -22.14 -7.26 2.85
C ASN A 34 -22.56 -5.81 2.50
N LYS A 35 -23.87 -5.54 2.48
CA LYS A 35 -24.41 -4.21 2.12
C LYS A 35 -23.89 -3.07 3.00
N ASP A 36 -23.59 -3.35 4.26
CA ASP A 36 -23.10 -2.37 5.24
C ASP A 36 -21.60 -2.06 5.08
N VAL A 37 -20.86 -2.88 4.33
CA VAL A 37 -19.46 -2.62 3.98
C VAL A 37 -19.38 -1.39 3.09
N LYS A 38 -18.62 -0.38 3.54
CA LYS A 38 -18.45 0.92 2.85
C LYS A 38 -17.19 0.97 1.99
N CYS A 39 -16.19 0.16 2.30
CA CYS A 39 -14.90 0.11 1.58
C CYS A 39 -14.24 -1.26 1.71
N GLY A 40 -13.28 -1.54 0.82
CA GLY A 40 -12.49 -2.77 0.83
C GLY A 40 -10.99 -2.49 0.87
N LEU A 41 -10.23 -3.35 1.56
CA LEU A 41 -8.77 -3.30 1.62
C LEU A 41 -8.20 -4.69 1.36
N MET A 42 -7.47 -4.86 0.26
CA MET A 42 -6.72 -6.08 -0.01
C MET A 42 -5.23 -5.86 0.27
N LEU A 43 -4.70 -6.65 1.20
CA LEU A 43 -3.31 -6.61 1.63
C LEU A 43 -2.56 -7.85 1.16
N SER A 44 -1.45 -7.66 0.46
CA SER A 44 -0.47 -8.73 0.23
C SER A 44 0.72 -8.54 1.16
N MET A 45 1.01 -9.55 2.00
CA MET A 45 2.05 -9.43 3.03
C MET A 45 3.46 -9.40 2.46
N ARG A 46 3.78 -10.32 1.56
CA ARG A 46 5.14 -10.58 1.07
C ARG A 46 5.33 -10.37 -0.43
N SER A 47 4.25 -10.25 -1.17
CA SER A 47 4.30 -10.21 -2.63
C SER A 47 3.44 -9.09 -3.21
N GLY A 48 3.40 -8.97 -4.52
CA GLY A 48 2.51 -8.08 -5.23
C GLY A 48 1.10 -8.66 -5.40
N ILE A 49 0.22 -7.86 -6.00
CA ILE A 49 -1.12 -8.26 -6.44
C ILE A 49 -1.14 -8.15 -7.97
N CYS A 50 -1.60 -9.20 -8.64
CA CYS A 50 -1.58 -9.30 -10.10
C CYS A 50 -2.27 -8.12 -10.77
N LYS A 51 -1.57 -7.48 -11.72
CA LYS A 51 -2.05 -6.32 -12.49
C LYS A 51 -2.49 -5.14 -11.62
N ARG A 52 -1.87 -4.96 -10.47
CA ARG A 52 -2.07 -3.83 -9.57
C ARG A 52 -0.75 -3.17 -9.24
N ASP A 53 -0.81 -1.88 -8.97
CA ASP A 53 0.32 -1.12 -8.45
C ASP A 53 0.49 -1.33 -6.92
N ASP A 54 1.65 -0.97 -6.38
CA ASP A 54 1.98 -1.14 -4.96
C ASP A 54 0.97 -0.50 -3.99
N PHE A 55 0.28 0.55 -4.45
CA PHE A 55 -0.79 1.21 -3.72
C PHE A 55 -1.78 1.76 -4.75
N GLU A 56 -2.88 1.05 -4.98
CA GLU A 56 -3.84 1.35 -6.03
C GLU A 56 -5.26 1.40 -5.49
N LEU A 57 -6.02 2.41 -5.91
CA LEU A 57 -7.44 2.56 -5.60
C LEU A 57 -8.30 2.21 -6.82
N GLU A 58 -9.27 1.34 -6.62
CA GLU A 58 -10.41 1.13 -7.53
C GLU A 58 -11.71 1.53 -6.84
N VAL A 59 -12.76 1.69 -7.62
CA VAL A 59 -14.13 1.90 -7.10
C VAL A 59 -15.04 0.84 -7.70
N TRP A 60 -15.71 0.05 -6.83
CA TRP A 60 -16.64 -1.00 -7.21
C TRP A 60 -18.03 -0.68 -6.65
N ASP A 61 -19.01 -0.45 -7.54
CA ASP A 61 -20.39 -0.12 -7.17
C ASP A 61 -20.44 1.01 -6.10
N GLY A 62 -19.63 2.06 -6.31
CA GLY A 62 -19.54 3.20 -5.41
C GLY A 62 -18.69 2.97 -4.14
N LYS A 63 -18.18 1.76 -3.91
CA LYS A 63 -17.33 1.42 -2.77
C LYS A 63 -15.85 1.54 -3.16
N PRO A 64 -15.05 2.37 -2.48
CA PRO A 64 -13.61 2.44 -2.71
C PRO A 64 -12.93 1.15 -2.24
N VAL A 65 -12.04 0.62 -3.05
CA VAL A 65 -11.23 -0.57 -2.75
C VAL A 65 -9.77 -0.23 -2.97
N LEU A 66 -8.95 -0.48 -1.97
CA LEU A 66 -7.52 -0.21 -1.98
C LEU A 66 -6.73 -1.51 -1.99
N TYR A 67 -5.70 -1.56 -2.83
CA TYR A 67 -4.71 -2.63 -2.88
C TYR A 67 -3.40 -2.16 -2.28
N VAL A 68 -2.80 -2.97 -1.41
CA VAL A 68 -1.50 -2.67 -0.79
C VAL A 68 -0.59 -3.87 -0.90
N HIS A 69 0.58 -3.67 -1.51
CA HIS A 69 1.60 -4.71 -1.71
C HIS A 69 2.66 -4.69 -0.62
N ASN A 70 3.26 -5.87 -0.35
CA ASN A 70 4.45 -6.01 0.50
C ASN A 70 4.33 -5.25 1.85
N TRP A 71 3.14 -5.26 2.47
CA TRP A 71 2.91 -4.46 3.65
C TRP A 71 3.78 -4.88 4.85
N ARG A 72 4.25 -6.15 4.89
CA ARG A 72 5.17 -6.61 5.93
C ARG A 72 6.46 -5.79 5.98
N SER A 73 6.96 -5.37 4.82
CA SER A 73 8.13 -4.50 4.70
C SER A 73 7.78 -3.02 4.85
N ASN A 74 6.48 -2.69 4.95
CA ASN A 74 5.99 -1.33 4.93
C ASN A 74 4.69 -1.19 5.71
N SER A 75 4.75 -1.47 7.01
CA SER A 75 3.58 -1.46 7.91
C SER A 75 2.85 -0.12 7.98
N GLU A 76 3.53 0.98 7.71
CA GLU A 76 2.92 2.32 7.67
C GLU A 76 1.90 2.48 6.54
N SER A 77 1.98 1.64 5.49
CA SER A 77 0.99 1.64 4.40
C SER A 77 -0.43 1.38 4.88
N ILE A 78 -0.60 0.59 5.94
CA ILE A 78 -1.89 0.35 6.57
C ILE A 78 -2.43 1.63 7.21
N ILE A 79 -1.62 2.36 7.94
CA ILE A 79 -2.02 3.62 8.58
C ILE A 79 -2.46 4.62 7.51
N VAL A 80 -1.70 4.70 6.40
CA VAL A 80 -2.05 5.53 5.24
C VAL A 80 -3.39 5.09 4.63
N ALA A 81 -3.61 3.77 4.45
CA ALA A 81 -4.85 3.23 3.91
C ALA A 81 -6.07 3.58 4.79
N PHE A 82 -5.97 3.39 6.10
CA PHE A 82 -7.04 3.76 7.04
C PHE A 82 -7.33 5.26 7.05
N SER A 83 -6.29 6.09 7.09
CA SER A 83 -6.42 7.54 7.06
C SER A 83 -7.09 8.00 5.76
N PHE A 84 -6.74 7.37 4.65
CA PHE A 84 -7.33 7.62 3.35
C PHE A 84 -8.83 7.29 3.31
N PHE A 85 -9.22 6.08 3.77
CA PHE A 85 -10.64 5.72 3.85
C PHE A 85 -11.42 6.64 4.78
N LYS A 86 -10.85 7.00 5.92
CA LYS A 86 -11.48 7.95 6.85
C LYS A 86 -11.75 9.29 6.16
N MET A 87 -10.78 9.81 5.42
CA MET A 87 -10.94 11.05 4.65
C MET A 87 -12.00 10.91 3.58
N LEU A 88 -11.96 9.85 2.77
CA LEU A 88 -12.91 9.62 1.68
C LEU A 88 -14.36 9.48 2.17
N LEU A 89 -14.55 8.77 3.28
CA LEU A 89 -15.88 8.43 3.78
C LEU A 89 -16.46 9.50 4.72
N SER A 90 -15.63 10.38 5.30
CA SER A 90 -16.10 11.50 6.10
C SER A 90 -16.72 12.64 5.28
N GLN A 91 -16.43 12.70 3.98
CA GLN A 91 -16.96 13.73 3.06
C GLN A 91 -18.34 13.42 2.49
N SER A 92 -19.03 12.36 2.94
CA SER A 92 -20.23 11.88 2.30
C SER A 92 -21.48 12.19 3.10
N GLN A 93 -22.21 13.23 2.74
CA GLN A 93 -23.65 13.33 3.08
C GLN A 93 -24.54 14.02 2.04
N THR A 94 -24.14 14.20 0.81
CA THR A 94 -25.07 14.69 -0.23
C THR A 94 -24.97 13.85 -1.50
N ASP A 95 -26.10 13.24 -1.87
CA ASP A 95 -26.29 12.35 -3.02
C ASP A 95 -26.12 13.02 -4.40
N LEU A 96 -25.66 14.25 -4.45
CA LEU A 96 -25.73 15.03 -5.68
C LEU A 96 -24.60 14.77 -6.71
N TYR A 97 -23.48 14.07 -6.36
CA TYR A 97 -22.34 14.05 -7.29
C TYR A 97 -21.50 12.78 -7.28
N LEU A 98 -22.10 11.64 -7.62
CA LEU A 98 -21.36 10.37 -7.80
C LEU A 98 -20.20 10.54 -8.80
N GLN A 99 -20.37 11.34 -9.84
CA GLN A 99 -19.35 11.63 -10.84
C GLN A 99 -18.22 12.52 -10.29
N GLU A 100 -18.55 13.56 -9.52
CA GLU A 100 -17.57 14.44 -8.91
C GLU A 100 -16.78 13.71 -7.80
N ARG A 101 -17.44 12.84 -7.03
CA ARG A 101 -16.78 11.99 -6.04
C ARG A 101 -15.83 10.99 -6.67
N LEU A 102 -16.22 10.36 -7.78
CA LEU A 102 -15.34 9.48 -8.55
C LEU A 102 -14.11 10.23 -9.09
N SER A 103 -14.30 11.45 -9.56
CA SER A 103 -13.21 12.31 -10.01
C SER A 103 -12.29 12.70 -8.86
N ALA A 104 -12.84 13.09 -7.71
CA ALA A 104 -12.08 13.40 -6.51
C ALA A 104 -11.29 12.18 -6.00
N TYR A 105 -11.89 10.98 -6.03
CA TYR A 105 -11.22 9.74 -5.66
C TYR A 105 -10.06 9.42 -6.60
N LYS A 106 -10.25 9.56 -7.92
CA LYS A 106 -9.17 9.36 -8.89
C LYS A 106 -8.02 10.33 -8.65
N THR A 107 -8.31 11.62 -8.46
CA THR A 107 -7.30 12.63 -8.18
C THR A 107 -6.55 12.36 -6.88
N ALA A 108 -7.25 11.97 -5.82
CA ALA A 108 -6.63 11.59 -4.55
C ALA A 108 -5.75 10.34 -4.69
N ALA A 109 -6.21 9.33 -5.44
CA ALA A 109 -5.44 8.11 -5.71
C ALA A 109 -4.15 8.41 -6.50
N GLU A 110 -4.23 9.24 -7.54
CA GLU A 110 -3.05 9.66 -8.31
C GLU A 110 -2.06 10.45 -7.45
N THR A 111 -2.55 11.30 -6.58
CA THR A 111 -1.70 12.05 -5.64
C THR A 111 -0.99 11.13 -4.67
N LEU A 112 -1.70 10.18 -4.09
CA LEU A 112 -1.13 9.15 -3.23
C LEU A 112 -0.10 8.30 -3.97
N LYS A 113 -0.39 7.85 -5.18
CA LYS A 113 0.55 7.11 -6.02
C LYS A 113 1.85 7.89 -6.26
N LYS A 114 1.76 9.19 -6.55
CA LYS A 114 2.93 10.08 -6.70
C LYS A 114 3.74 10.20 -5.41
N LEU A 115 3.07 10.43 -4.28
CA LEU A 115 3.73 10.54 -2.97
C LEU A 115 4.41 9.23 -2.59
N TRP A 116 3.74 8.10 -2.80
CA TRP A 116 4.29 6.77 -2.55
C TRP A 116 5.51 6.46 -3.40
N SER A 117 5.45 6.78 -4.69
CA SER A 117 6.59 6.62 -5.61
C SER A 117 7.79 7.48 -5.18
N LYS A 118 7.56 8.73 -4.75
CA LYS A 118 8.62 9.61 -4.21
C LYS A 118 9.23 9.01 -2.94
N ARG A 119 8.40 8.52 -2.02
CA ARG A 119 8.88 7.88 -0.78
C ARG A 119 9.70 6.63 -1.07
N LYS A 120 9.23 5.74 -1.94
CA LYS A 120 9.96 4.53 -2.36
C LYS A 120 11.33 4.87 -2.94
N LYS A 121 11.41 5.92 -3.78
CA LYS A 121 12.67 6.41 -4.33
C LYS A 121 13.61 6.95 -3.24
N ALA A 122 13.09 7.75 -2.32
CA ALA A 122 13.88 8.30 -1.22
C ALA A 122 14.44 7.20 -0.29
N LEU A 123 13.61 6.20 0.06
CA LEU A 123 14.04 5.04 0.85
C LEU A 123 15.13 4.23 0.13
N ARG A 124 14.99 4.02 -1.17
CA ARG A 124 16.01 3.31 -1.96
C ARG A 124 17.35 4.03 -1.93
N VAL A 125 17.35 5.35 -2.11
CA VAL A 125 18.56 6.17 -2.04
C VAL A 125 19.19 6.10 -0.64
N PHE A 126 18.38 6.17 0.39
CA PHE A 126 18.83 6.06 1.78
C PHE A 126 19.50 4.71 2.06
N TYR A 127 18.86 3.59 1.67
CA TYR A 127 19.45 2.26 1.87
C TYR A 127 20.73 2.05 1.07
N GLN A 128 20.82 2.57 -0.16
CA GLN A 128 22.05 2.51 -0.96
C GLN A 128 23.18 3.30 -0.31
N ALA A 129 22.88 4.48 0.25
CA ALA A 129 23.89 5.27 0.95
C ALA A 129 24.38 4.57 2.23
N GLN A 130 23.48 3.94 2.99
CA GLN A 130 23.86 3.15 4.17
C GLN A 130 24.73 1.94 3.79
N LEU A 131 24.35 1.19 2.74
CA LEU A 131 25.12 0.03 2.29
C LEU A 131 26.55 0.45 1.92
N LYS A 132 26.67 1.53 1.16
CA LYS A 132 27.99 2.09 0.80
C LYS A 132 28.81 2.48 2.03
N ALA A 133 28.20 3.12 3.03
CA ALA A 133 28.90 3.47 4.25
C ALA A 133 29.44 2.24 5.01
N TYR A 134 28.66 1.14 5.05
CA TYR A 134 29.13 -0.12 5.63
C TYR A 134 30.28 -0.76 4.83
N GLU A 135 30.23 -0.68 3.50
CA GLU A 135 31.30 -1.17 2.62
C GLU A 135 32.61 -0.38 2.83
N ASP A 136 32.50 0.95 2.94
CA ASP A 136 33.63 1.85 3.20
C ASP A 136 34.22 1.56 4.59
N GLU A 137 33.39 1.36 5.62
CA GLU A 137 33.84 1.00 6.98
C GLU A 137 34.52 -0.35 7.03
N ALA A 138 33.98 -1.37 6.34
CA ALA A 138 34.59 -2.70 6.26
C ALA A 138 35.96 -2.65 5.56
N THR A 139 36.10 -1.83 4.53
CA THR A 139 37.38 -1.63 3.83
C THR A 139 38.43 -1.00 4.75
N LEU A 140 38.08 0.05 5.49
CA LEU A 140 38.97 0.69 6.46
C LEU A 140 39.41 -0.28 7.56
N LEU A 141 38.50 -1.09 8.09
CA LEU A 141 38.82 -2.11 9.09
C LEU A 141 39.77 -3.17 8.52
N GLY A 142 39.61 -3.57 7.27
CA GLY A 142 40.52 -4.48 6.58
C GLY A 142 41.93 -3.91 6.48
N GLU A 143 42.07 -2.68 6.04
CA GLU A 143 43.38 -1.97 5.96
C GLU A 143 44.06 -1.84 7.33
N PHE A 144 43.29 -1.55 8.40
CA PHE A 144 43.82 -1.51 9.77
C PHE A 144 44.35 -2.85 10.25
N LEU A 145 43.68 -3.94 9.92
CA LEU A 145 44.08 -5.30 10.29
C LEU A 145 45.35 -5.72 9.54
N GLU A 146 45.52 -5.36 8.29
CA GLU A 146 46.75 -5.63 7.50
C GLU A 146 47.94 -4.92 8.10
N ILE A 147 47.80 -3.63 8.46
CA ILE A 147 48.88 -2.84 9.10
C ILE A 147 49.27 -3.47 10.46
N ALA A 148 48.31 -3.98 11.22
CA ALA A 148 48.57 -4.57 12.55
C ALA A 148 49.25 -5.95 12.48
N THR A 149 49.18 -6.65 11.34
CA THR A 149 49.84 -7.97 11.17
C THR A 149 51.22 -7.91 10.56
N ASP A 150 51.66 -6.76 10.01
CA ASP A 150 52.98 -6.55 9.42
C ASP A 150 54.03 -6.06 10.43
N HIS A 151 53.71 -6.07 11.71
CA HIS A 151 54.61 -5.73 12.85
C HIS A 151 54.70 -6.89 13.82
#